data_b215e11de32c013f3a5ea4ee10a66b17
#
_entry.id   b215e11de32c013f3a5ea4ee10a66b17
#
_cell.length_a   1.000
_cell.length_b   1.000
_cell.length_c   1.000
_cell.angle_alpha   90.00
_cell.angle_beta   90.00
_cell.angle_gamma   90.00
#
_symmetry.space_group_name_H-M   'P 1'
#
loop_
_entity.id
_entity.type
_entity.pdbx_description
1 polymer ?
#
loop_
_entity_poly.entity_id
_entity_poly.type
_entity_poly.pdbx_seq_one_letter_code
_entity_poly.pdbx_strand_id
1 'polypeptide(L)'
;MVWGIAIVIMAVSDDFGPALLLFATVLGMVYFATGRTSWMLIGLGLMAVGGYAVYQVSDKIQKRVANVIDPLANFETFGYQPSQALFGLSWGGMTGVGLGYGHPELVPVAHSDYILVAIGEELGFVGLAAVLCLFAIFITRGFHAAMQARDSYGKLLAAGLALTIAIQIFVVTGGVSSLLPMTGLTTPFMSAGGSAIMANYILLALLLRISNSANRPAEFDANALRRPRAAAVS
;
A
#
# COMPACT_ATOMS: atom_id res chain seq x y z
N MET A 1 5.47 -21.90 -2.21
CA MET A 1 6.80 -21.95 -2.84
C MET A 1 7.10 -20.68 -3.65
N VAL A 2 6.34 -20.31 -4.68
CA VAL A 2 6.60 -19.12 -5.54
C VAL A 2 6.74 -17.82 -4.73
N TRP A 3 5.88 -17.61 -3.76
CA TRP A 3 5.90 -16.45 -2.87
C TRP A 3 7.18 -16.39 -2.00
N GLY A 4 7.64 -17.52 -1.45
CA GLY A 4 8.90 -17.56 -0.69
C GLY A 4 10.10 -17.21 -1.55
N ILE A 5 10.13 -17.66 -2.80
CA ILE A 5 11.17 -17.32 -3.77
C ILE A 5 11.16 -15.81 -4.07
N ALA A 6 9.99 -15.20 -4.26
CA ALA A 6 9.88 -13.76 -4.51
C ALA A 6 10.42 -12.93 -3.35
N ILE A 7 10.11 -13.30 -2.09
CA ILE A 7 10.65 -12.62 -0.91
C ILE A 7 12.16 -12.75 -0.81
N VAL A 8 12.70 -13.95 -1.08
CA VAL A 8 14.16 -14.15 -1.05
C VAL A 8 14.85 -13.30 -2.11
N ILE A 9 14.31 -13.25 -3.34
CA ILE A 9 14.85 -12.39 -4.41
C ILE A 9 14.84 -10.92 -3.98
N MET A 10 13.73 -10.43 -3.43
CA MET A 10 13.62 -9.04 -2.96
C MET A 10 14.57 -8.74 -1.80
N ALA A 11 14.75 -9.69 -0.88
CA ALA A 11 15.69 -9.55 0.22
C ALA A 11 17.15 -9.49 -0.26
N VAL A 12 17.52 -10.31 -1.26
CA VAL A 12 18.85 -10.30 -1.88
C VAL A 12 19.08 -9.01 -2.68
N SER A 13 18.01 -8.41 -3.23
CA SER A 13 18.07 -7.12 -3.96
C SER A 13 18.05 -5.89 -3.04
N ASP A 14 18.10 -6.06 -1.71
CA ASP A 14 17.98 -4.97 -0.73
C ASP A 14 16.68 -4.13 -0.86
N ASP A 15 15.64 -4.73 -1.45
CA ASP A 15 14.35 -4.08 -1.69
C ASP A 15 13.29 -4.54 -0.68
N PHE A 16 13.48 -4.12 0.56
CA PHE A 16 12.67 -4.54 1.71
C PHE A 16 11.25 -3.97 1.71
N GLY A 17 11.02 -2.83 1.04
CA GLY A 17 9.69 -2.21 0.95
C GLY A 17 8.66 -3.12 0.29
N PRO A 18 8.85 -3.48 -0.98
CA PRO A 18 7.98 -4.42 -1.69
C PRO A 18 7.91 -5.80 -1.03
N ALA A 19 9.01 -6.29 -0.42
CA ALA A 19 9.00 -7.55 0.30
C ALA A 19 8.05 -7.52 1.50
N LEU A 20 8.08 -6.45 2.30
CA LEU A 20 7.19 -6.24 3.43
C LEU A 20 5.73 -6.12 2.97
N LEU A 21 5.47 -5.36 1.91
CA LEU A 21 4.13 -5.21 1.32
C LEU A 21 3.56 -6.54 0.86
N LEU A 22 4.36 -7.33 0.12
CA LEU A 22 3.97 -8.65 -0.36
C LEU A 22 3.67 -9.59 0.81
N PHE A 23 4.56 -9.63 1.82
CA PHE A 23 4.39 -10.48 2.99
C PHE A 23 3.12 -10.13 3.76
N ALA A 24 2.92 -8.84 4.06
CA ALA A 24 1.76 -8.38 4.82
C ALA A 24 0.44 -8.62 4.06
N THR A 25 0.44 -8.41 2.72
CA THR A 25 -0.73 -8.68 1.88
C THR A 25 -1.08 -10.17 1.89
N VAL A 26 -0.11 -11.07 1.70
CA VAL A 26 -0.36 -12.52 1.71
C VAL A 26 -0.82 -12.99 3.09
N LEU A 27 -0.22 -12.47 4.16
CA LEU A 27 -0.65 -12.78 5.52
C LEU A 27 -2.12 -12.39 5.75
N GLY A 28 -2.51 -11.19 5.32
CA GLY A 28 -3.90 -10.74 5.38
C GLY A 28 -4.84 -11.59 4.52
N MET A 29 -4.42 -11.98 3.31
CA MET A 29 -5.21 -12.88 2.46
C MET A 29 -5.38 -14.27 3.07
N VAL A 30 -4.35 -14.83 3.72
CA VAL A 30 -4.45 -16.10 4.46
C VAL A 30 -5.46 -15.97 5.61
N TYR A 31 -5.43 -14.85 6.31
CA TYR A 31 -6.42 -14.57 7.35
C TYR A 31 -7.85 -14.48 6.78
N PHE A 32 -8.06 -13.74 5.69
CA PHE A 32 -9.40 -13.65 5.04
C PHE A 32 -9.88 -15.00 4.51
N ALA A 33 -8.98 -15.85 4.03
CA ALA A 33 -9.34 -17.17 3.51
C ALA A 33 -9.65 -18.20 4.60
N THR A 34 -8.95 -18.14 5.74
CA THR A 34 -9.03 -19.18 6.78
C THR A 34 -9.85 -18.78 8.00
N GLY A 35 -10.01 -17.47 8.25
CA GLY A 35 -10.64 -16.93 9.45
C GLY A 35 -9.86 -17.20 10.75
N ARG A 36 -8.65 -17.76 10.67
CA ARG A 36 -7.87 -18.17 11.85
C ARG A 36 -6.84 -17.10 12.22
N THR A 37 -7.01 -16.48 13.37
CA THR A 37 -6.08 -15.48 13.93
C THR A 37 -4.69 -16.06 14.22
N SER A 38 -4.58 -17.37 14.45
CA SER A 38 -3.29 -18.04 14.69
C SER A 38 -2.29 -17.79 13.55
N TRP A 39 -2.74 -17.76 12.29
CA TRP A 39 -1.89 -17.47 11.16
C TRP A 39 -1.35 -16.03 11.17
N MET A 40 -2.16 -15.07 11.63
CA MET A 40 -1.70 -13.69 11.81
C MET A 40 -0.61 -13.60 12.89
N LEU A 41 -0.81 -14.28 14.04
CA LEU A 41 0.17 -14.26 15.13
C LEU A 41 1.49 -14.91 14.72
N ILE A 42 1.42 -16.05 14.02
CA ILE A 42 2.63 -16.71 13.47
C ILE A 42 3.32 -15.80 12.46
N GLY A 43 2.56 -15.18 11.55
CA GLY A 43 3.13 -14.29 10.55
C GLY A 43 3.76 -13.04 11.16
N LEU A 44 3.12 -12.41 12.14
CA LEU A 44 3.68 -11.28 12.88
C LEU A 44 4.96 -11.69 13.64
N GLY A 45 4.97 -12.87 14.26
CA GLY A 45 6.16 -13.41 14.90
C GLY A 45 7.31 -13.63 13.91
N LEU A 46 7.02 -14.22 12.74
CA LEU A 46 8.03 -14.39 11.68
C LEU A 46 8.52 -13.05 11.12
N MET A 47 7.64 -12.06 11.00
CA MET A 47 8.02 -10.71 10.57
C MET A 47 8.93 -10.02 11.60
N ALA A 48 8.64 -10.17 12.89
CA ALA A 48 9.47 -9.60 13.96
C ALA A 48 10.86 -10.27 14.00
N VAL A 49 10.91 -11.60 13.96
CA VAL A 49 12.19 -12.35 13.95
C VAL A 49 12.97 -12.07 12.67
N GLY A 50 12.31 -12.11 11.51
CA GLY A 50 12.95 -11.82 10.22
C GLY A 50 13.43 -10.37 10.14
N GLY A 51 12.62 -9.41 10.58
CA GLY A 51 12.98 -7.99 10.65
C GLY A 51 14.18 -7.74 11.54
N TYR A 52 14.23 -8.38 12.72
CA TYR A 52 15.38 -8.32 13.62
C TYR A 52 16.64 -8.92 13.00
N ALA A 53 16.52 -10.06 12.34
CA ALA A 53 17.66 -10.70 11.66
C ALA A 53 18.22 -9.80 10.53
N VAL A 54 17.33 -9.19 9.72
CA VAL A 54 17.73 -8.25 8.66
C VAL A 54 18.35 -6.98 9.24
N TYR A 55 17.81 -6.47 10.35
CA TYR A 55 18.39 -5.32 11.07
C TYR A 55 19.85 -5.58 11.50
N GLN A 56 20.18 -6.81 11.92
CA GLN A 56 21.56 -7.15 12.34
C GLN A 56 22.54 -7.22 11.16
N VAL A 57 22.06 -7.50 9.95
CA VAL A 57 22.92 -7.76 8.78
C VAL A 57 22.98 -6.58 7.82
N SER A 58 21.92 -5.76 7.74
CA SER A 58 21.77 -4.70 6.74
C SER A 58 22.05 -3.32 7.33
N ASP A 59 23.15 -2.69 6.95
CA ASP A 59 23.47 -1.30 7.27
C ASP A 59 22.39 -0.32 6.78
N LYS A 60 21.75 -0.63 5.65
CA LYS A 60 20.66 0.18 5.07
C LYS A 60 19.45 0.22 6.00
N ILE A 61 19.08 -0.89 6.61
CA ILE A 61 17.96 -0.96 7.56
C ILE A 61 18.33 -0.27 8.87
N GLN A 62 19.56 -0.44 9.37
CA GLN A 62 20.03 0.25 10.57
C GLN A 62 19.94 1.78 10.41
N LYS A 63 20.40 2.31 9.27
CA LYS A 63 20.29 3.75 8.94
C LYS A 63 18.84 4.22 8.86
N ARG A 64 17.95 3.42 8.26
CA ARG A 64 16.51 3.75 8.21
C ARG A 64 15.86 3.78 9.58
N VAL A 65 16.21 2.85 10.46
CA VAL A 65 15.71 2.82 11.85
C VAL A 65 16.29 4.00 12.65
N ALA A 66 17.57 4.31 12.49
CA ALA A 66 18.20 5.47 13.13
C ALA A 66 17.49 6.79 12.74
N ASN A 67 17.09 6.92 11.48
CA ASN A 67 16.35 8.09 11.00
C ASN A 67 14.92 8.20 11.56
N VAL A 68 14.32 7.12 12.04
CA VAL A 68 13.03 7.19 12.76
C VAL A 68 13.22 7.79 14.14
N ILE A 69 14.33 7.45 14.80
CA ILE A 69 14.62 7.90 16.17
C ILE A 69 15.04 9.37 16.18
N ASP A 70 16.03 9.71 15.37
CA ASP A 70 16.53 11.09 15.25
C ASP A 70 17.11 11.32 13.83
N PRO A 71 16.29 11.79 12.88
CA PRO A 71 16.77 12.13 11.55
C PRO A 71 17.70 13.35 11.55
N LEU A 72 17.53 14.28 12.52
CA LEU A 72 18.32 15.52 12.57
C LEU A 72 19.75 15.28 13.02
N ALA A 73 19.98 14.33 13.91
CA ALA A 73 21.34 13.94 14.32
C ALA A 73 22.19 13.46 13.14
N ASN A 74 21.56 12.96 12.08
CA ASN A 74 22.21 12.44 10.88
C ASN A 74 22.03 13.33 9.65
N PHE A 75 21.67 14.62 9.84
CA PHE A 75 21.30 15.53 8.77
C PHE A 75 22.37 15.66 7.66
N GLU A 76 23.63 15.74 8.01
CA GLU A 76 24.73 15.89 7.05
C GLU A 76 25.07 14.62 6.26
N THR A 77 24.40 13.50 6.59
CA THR A 77 24.70 12.19 6.00
C THR A 77 23.43 11.54 5.42
N PHE A 78 23.00 10.42 6.00
CA PHE A 78 21.85 9.66 5.52
C PHE A 78 20.50 10.16 6.08
N GLY A 79 20.50 11.12 7.01
CA GLY A 79 19.30 11.75 7.57
C GLY A 79 18.80 12.96 6.79
N TYR A 80 19.53 13.44 5.76
CA TYR A 80 19.17 14.65 5.02
C TYR A 80 17.76 14.58 4.43
N GLN A 81 17.46 13.54 3.66
CA GLN A 81 16.16 13.37 3.00
C GLN A 81 14.97 13.31 3.97
N PRO A 82 14.95 12.47 5.04
CA PRO A 82 13.86 12.47 6.00
C PRO A 82 13.76 13.76 6.82
N SER A 83 14.87 14.42 7.11
CA SER A 83 14.84 15.72 7.80
C SER A 83 14.20 16.80 6.94
N GLN A 84 14.57 16.89 5.65
CA GLN A 84 13.94 17.83 4.72
C GLN A 84 12.43 17.53 4.55
N ALA A 85 12.04 16.25 4.58
CA ALA A 85 10.64 15.88 4.55
C ALA A 85 9.87 16.40 5.77
N LEU A 86 10.45 16.30 6.97
CA LEU A 86 9.85 16.85 8.19
C LEU A 86 9.78 18.38 8.15
N PHE A 87 10.80 19.05 7.62
CA PHE A 87 10.79 20.51 7.46
C PHE A 87 9.69 20.94 6.48
N GLY A 88 9.55 20.27 5.32
CA GLY A 88 8.48 20.53 4.36
C GLY A 88 7.09 20.38 4.98
N LEU A 89 6.84 19.28 5.71
CA LEU A 89 5.57 19.08 6.43
C LEU A 89 5.33 20.16 7.48
N SER A 90 6.36 20.57 8.22
CA SER A 90 6.27 21.63 9.23
C SER A 90 6.01 23.00 8.59
N TRP A 91 6.64 23.27 7.46
CA TRP A 91 6.48 24.52 6.72
C TRP A 91 5.07 24.67 6.16
N GLY A 92 4.47 23.58 5.68
CA GLY A 92 3.09 23.58 5.17
C GLY A 92 2.04 23.90 6.24
N GLY A 93 2.29 23.62 7.50
CA GLY A 93 1.34 23.90 8.59
C GLY A 93 -0.06 23.34 8.36
N MET A 94 -1.09 24.09 8.73
CA MET A 94 -2.49 23.65 8.58
C MET A 94 -3.05 23.82 7.16
N THR A 95 -2.74 24.93 6.50
CA THR A 95 -3.39 25.35 5.24
C THR A 95 -2.46 25.27 4.02
N GLY A 96 -1.19 24.97 4.23
CA GLY A 96 -0.18 24.96 3.19
C GLY A 96 0.37 26.34 2.84
N VAL A 97 1.50 26.35 2.14
CA VAL A 97 2.12 27.58 1.64
C VAL A 97 1.46 28.04 0.33
N GLY A 98 0.65 27.19 -0.31
CA GLY A 98 0.00 27.42 -1.59
C GLY A 98 0.63 26.61 -2.73
N LEU A 99 -0.18 26.30 -3.74
CA LEU A 99 0.26 25.53 -4.91
C LEU A 99 1.36 26.27 -5.66
N GLY A 100 2.51 25.59 -5.84
CA GLY A 100 3.68 26.14 -6.52
C GLY A 100 4.49 27.15 -5.71
N TYR A 101 4.19 27.35 -4.43
CA TYR A 101 4.96 28.19 -3.51
C TYR A 101 5.79 27.39 -2.51
N GLY A 102 5.62 26.07 -2.49
CA GLY A 102 6.49 25.17 -1.75
C GLY A 102 7.86 24.97 -2.42
N HIS A 103 8.75 24.32 -1.70
CA HIS A 103 10.09 23.96 -2.17
C HIS A 103 10.32 22.45 -2.10
N PRO A 104 9.42 21.62 -2.72
CA PRO A 104 9.55 20.16 -2.69
C PRO A 104 10.86 19.66 -3.31
N GLU A 105 11.54 20.49 -4.13
CA GLU A 105 12.85 20.20 -4.71
C GLU A 105 13.97 20.08 -3.66
N LEU A 106 13.77 20.60 -2.46
CA LEU A 106 14.71 20.44 -1.34
C LEU A 106 14.70 19.01 -0.80
N VAL A 107 13.59 18.27 -1.01
CA VAL A 107 13.52 16.86 -0.66
C VAL A 107 13.98 16.03 -1.85
N PRO A 108 15.13 15.35 -1.78
CA PRO A 108 15.59 14.52 -2.87
C PRO A 108 14.55 13.49 -3.29
N VAL A 109 14.26 13.38 -4.60
CA VAL A 109 13.29 12.42 -5.16
C VAL A 109 11.85 12.59 -4.58
N ALA A 110 11.46 13.82 -4.24
CA ALA A 110 10.12 14.13 -3.69
C ALA A 110 8.98 13.58 -4.56
N HIS A 111 9.13 13.60 -5.88
CA HIS A 111 8.14 13.11 -6.85
C HIS A 111 7.90 11.59 -6.81
N SER A 112 8.74 10.82 -6.15
CA SER A 112 8.60 9.37 -5.97
C SER A 112 8.06 9.05 -4.58
N ASP A 113 8.94 8.85 -3.62
CA ASP A 113 8.62 8.27 -2.31
C ASP A 113 8.05 9.31 -1.34
N TYR A 114 8.33 10.60 -1.57
CA TYR A 114 7.95 11.70 -0.69
C TYR A 114 6.91 12.65 -1.29
N ILE A 115 6.11 12.18 -2.26
CA ILE A 115 5.06 13.02 -2.88
C ILE A 115 4.04 13.54 -1.85
N LEU A 116 3.78 12.78 -0.77
CA LEU A 116 2.91 13.23 0.31
C LEU A 116 3.50 14.41 1.09
N VAL A 117 4.83 14.58 1.12
CA VAL A 117 5.49 15.76 1.70
C VAL A 117 5.18 16.99 0.86
N ALA A 118 5.37 16.90 -0.46
CA ALA A 118 5.06 18.00 -1.36
C ALA A 118 3.60 18.46 -1.23
N ILE A 119 2.67 17.50 -1.11
CA ILE A 119 1.26 17.78 -0.86
C ILE A 119 1.05 18.43 0.51
N GLY A 120 1.72 17.93 1.54
CA GLY A 120 1.65 18.46 2.91
C GLY A 120 2.23 19.86 3.01
N GLU A 121 3.28 20.17 2.27
CA GLU A 121 3.89 21.50 2.20
C GLU A 121 2.99 22.50 1.46
N GLU A 122 2.52 22.17 0.26
CA GLU A 122 1.74 23.08 -0.56
C GLU A 122 0.29 23.24 -0.14
N LEU A 123 -0.38 22.15 0.27
CA LEU A 123 -1.80 22.13 0.66
C LEU A 123 -2.00 22.01 2.17
N GLY A 124 -0.94 21.90 2.94
CA GLY A 124 -0.99 21.78 4.39
C GLY A 124 -1.55 20.47 4.90
N PHE A 125 -1.73 20.41 6.20
CA PHE A 125 -2.34 19.25 6.86
C PHE A 125 -3.76 18.95 6.34
N VAL A 126 -4.56 19.98 6.04
CA VAL A 126 -5.91 19.81 5.52
C VAL A 126 -5.90 19.13 4.15
N GLY A 127 -5.00 19.55 3.25
CA GLY A 127 -4.86 18.93 1.93
C GLY A 127 -4.35 17.48 2.02
N LEU A 128 -3.35 17.22 2.87
CA LEU A 128 -2.85 15.88 3.12
C LEU A 128 -3.94 14.97 3.70
N ALA A 129 -4.71 15.46 4.68
CA ALA A 129 -5.81 14.72 5.28
C ALA A 129 -6.92 14.44 4.25
N ALA A 130 -7.24 15.38 3.36
CA ALA A 130 -8.20 15.17 2.28
C ALA A 130 -7.75 14.04 1.33
N VAL A 131 -6.48 13.99 0.94
CA VAL A 131 -5.92 12.92 0.12
C VAL A 131 -6.01 11.58 0.84
N LEU A 132 -5.63 11.52 2.11
CA LEU A 132 -5.72 10.29 2.90
C LEU A 132 -7.18 9.82 3.07
N CYS A 133 -8.14 10.75 3.24
CA CYS A 133 -9.57 10.44 3.26
C CYS A 133 -10.04 9.84 1.92
N LEU A 134 -9.58 10.35 0.78
CA LEU A 134 -9.90 9.78 -0.53
C LEU A 134 -9.37 8.33 -0.64
N PHE A 135 -8.15 8.07 -0.19
CA PHE A 135 -7.64 6.70 -0.12
C PHE A 135 -8.46 5.81 0.83
N ALA A 136 -8.86 6.32 2.00
CA ALA A 136 -9.72 5.58 2.93
C ALA A 136 -11.08 5.23 2.29
N ILE A 137 -11.69 6.16 1.55
CA ILE A 137 -12.91 5.90 0.78
C ILE A 137 -12.67 4.85 -0.30
N PHE A 138 -11.56 4.94 -1.03
CA PHE A 138 -11.21 3.96 -2.06
C PHE A 138 -11.03 2.55 -1.46
N ILE A 139 -10.30 2.43 -0.37
CA ILE A 139 -10.04 1.17 0.35
C ILE A 139 -11.35 0.56 0.88
N THR A 140 -12.20 1.38 1.52
CA THR A 140 -13.48 0.92 2.05
C THR A 140 -14.42 0.44 0.94
N ARG A 141 -14.43 1.13 -0.22
CA ARG A 141 -15.19 0.69 -1.41
C ARG A 141 -14.63 -0.61 -1.99
N GLY A 142 -13.31 -0.78 -1.98
CA GLY A 142 -12.66 -2.04 -2.38
C GLY A 142 -13.08 -3.22 -1.50
N PHE A 143 -13.05 -3.07 -0.18
CA PHE A 143 -13.55 -4.08 0.74
C PHE A 143 -15.05 -4.33 0.61
N HIS A 144 -15.84 -3.29 0.36
CA HIS A 144 -17.28 -3.44 0.11
C HIS A 144 -17.54 -4.26 -1.15
N ALA A 145 -16.80 -4.02 -2.23
CA ALA A 145 -16.87 -4.85 -3.45
C ALA A 145 -16.49 -6.31 -3.18
N ALA A 146 -15.49 -6.55 -2.32
CA ALA A 146 -15.13 -7.90 -1.89
C ALA A 146 -16.27 -8.60 -1.15
N MET A 147 -16.96 -7.91 -0.25
CA MET A 147 -18.11 -8.47 0.49
C MET A 147 -19.30 -8.80 -0.41
N GLN A 148 -19.51 -8.01 -1.46
CA GLN A 148 -20.61 -8.21 -2.41
C GLN A 148 -20.31 -9.23 -3.52
N ALA A 149 -19.06 -9.60 -3.73
CA ALA A 149 -18.68 -10.57 -4.75
C ALA A 149 -19.38 -11.92 -4.49
N ARG A 150 -19.87 -12.56 -5.55
CA ARG A 150 -20.67 -13.80 -5.46
C ARG A 150 -19.81 -15.06 -5.31
N ASP A 151 -18.63 -15.03 -5.92
CA ASP A 151 -17.67 -16.14 -5.91
C ASP A 151 -16.56 -15.93 -4.89
N SER A 152 -16.07 -17.00 -4.32
CA SER A 152 -15.01 -16.98 -3.29
C SER A 152 -13.70 -16.41 -3.85
N TYR A 153 -13.40 -16.65 -5.12
CA TYR A 153 -12.20 -16.12 -5.75
C TYR A 153 -12.26 -14.59 -5.86
N GLY A 154 -13.38 -14.05 -6.38
CA GLY A 154 -13.58 -12.61 -6.49
C GLY A 154 -13.56 -11.91 -5.12
N LYS A 155 -14.14 -12.52 -4.10
CA LYS A 155 -14.08 -12.03 -2.70
C LYS A 155 -12.63 -11.88 -2.25
N LEU A 156 -11.85 -12.95 -2.36
CA LEU A 156 -10.48 -12.96 -1.88
C LEU A 156 -9.59 -12.03 -2.71
N LEU A 157 -9.78 -12.02 -4.03
CA LEU A 157 -9.03 -11.14 -4.94
C LEU A 157 -9.30 -9.66 -4.62
N ALA A 158 -10.57 -9.24 -4.53
CA ALA A 158 -10.91 -7.85 -4.24
C ALA A 158 -10.42 -7.43 -2.84
N ALA A 159 -10.56 -8.31 -1.84
CA ALA A 159 -10.05 -8.05 -0.49
C ALA A 159 -8.51 -7.91 -0.48
N GLY A 160 -7.80 -8.76 -1.22
CA GLY A 160 -6.34 -8.68 -1.34
C GLY A 160 -5.88 -7.40 -2.03
N LEU A 161 -6.54 -7.00 -3.13
CA LEU A 161 -6.22 -5.75 -3.85
C LEU A 161 -6.48 -4.51 -2.98
N ALA A 162 -7.62 -4.47 -2.26
CA ALA A 162 -7.92 -3.37 -1.34
C ALA A 162 -6.92 -3.33 -0.17
N LEU A 163 -6.55 -4.49 0.38
CA LEU A 163 -5.58 -4.61 1.45
C LEU A 163 -4.18 -4.15 1.01
N THR A 164 -3.76 -4.47 -0.22
CA THR A 164 -2.48 -4.01 -0.77
C THR A 164 -2.38 -2.49 -0.75
N ILE A 165 -3.42 -1.78 -1.25
CA ILE A 165 -3.45 -0.31 -1.19
C ILE A 165 -3.47 0.19 0.25
N ALA A 166 -4.24 -0.45 1.15
CA ALA A 166 -4.33 -0.04 2.55
C ALA A 166 -2.96 -0.12 3.25
N ILE A 167 -2.24 -1.24 3.08
CA ILE A 167 -0.91 -1.43 3.66
C ILE A 167 0.07 -0.44 3.04
N GLN A 168 0.03 -0.26 1.71
CA GLN A 168 0.94 0.63 1.00
C GLN A 168 0.78 2.07 1.48
N ILE A 169 -0.45 2.60 1.56
CA ILE A 169 -0.71 3.96 2.08
C ILE A 169 -0.31 4.09 3.54
N PHE A 170 -0.60 3.09 4.37
CA PHE A 170 -0.21 3.10 5.78
C PHE A 170 1.32 3.17 5.95
N VAL A 171 2.06 2.33 5.22
CA VAL A 171 3.52 2.28 5.29
C VAL A 171 4.17 3.55 4.72
N VAL A 172 3.67 4.07 3.60
CA VAL A 172 4.19 5.31 3.00
C VAL A 172 3.93 6.51 3.90
N THR A 173 2.71 6.66 4.41
CA THR A 173 2.36 7.75 5.32
C THR A 173 3.17 7.67 6.62
N GLY A 174 3.31 6.47 7.19
CA GLY A 174 4.14 6.24 8.37
C GLY A 174 5.62 6.53 8.13
N GLY A 175 6.15 6.18 6.95
CA GLY A 175 7.53 6.46 6.57
C GLY A 175 7.81 7.96 6.40
N VAL A 176 6.91 8.67 5.73
CA VAL A 176 7.03 10.11 5.49
C VAL A 176 6.90 10.92 6.78
N SER A 177 6.07 10.46 7.73
CA SER A 177 5.92 11.11 9.05
C SER A 177 6.95 10.67 10.09
N SER A 178 7.97 9.90 9.71
CA SER A 178 8.98 9.32 10.60
C SER A 178 8.42 8.45 11.74
N LEU A 179 7.18 7.95 11.60
CA LEU A 179 6.61 6.96 12.52
C LEU A 179 7.07 5.53 12.22
N LEU A 180 7.42 5.27 10.96
CA LEU A 180 7.93 4.00 10.47
C LEU A 180 9.23 4.23 9.69
N PRO A 181 10.12 3.22 9.62
CA PRO A 181 11.29 3.29 8.74
C PRO A 181 10.84 3.48 7.28
N MET A 182 11.47 4.43 6.59
CA MET A 182 11.16 4.68 5.18
C MET A 182 11.47 3.45 4.33
N THR A 183 10.48 2.98 3.59
CA THR A 183 10.56 1.72 2.83
C THR A 183 10.93 1.90 1.36
N GLY A 184 10.78 3.12 0.81
CA GLY A 184 10.94 3.39 -0.62
C GLY A 184 9.74 2.91 -1.46
N LEU A 185 8.60 2.66 -0.84
CA LEU A 185 7.36 2.37 -1.55
C LEU A 185 6.78 3.67 -2.13
N THR A 186 6.31 3.59 -3.37
CA THR A 186 5.64 4.70 -4.05
C THR A 186 4.22 4.88 -3.54
N THR A 187 3.73 6.12 -3.47
CA THR A 187 2.31 6.41 -3.19
C THR A 187 1.46 5.97 -4.40
N PRO A 188 0.43 5.11 -4.21
CA PRO A 188 -0.41 4.67 -5.31
C PRO A 188 -1.00 5.84 -6.09
N PHE A 189 -1.02 5.73 -7.43
CA PHE A 189 -1.57 6.69 -8.39
C PHE A 189 -0.90 8.07 -8.45
N MET A 190 -0.07 8.44 -7.48
CA MET A 190 0.47 9.80 -7.34
C MET A 190 1.97 9.90 -7.59
N SER A 191 2.74 8.89 -7.20
CA SER A 191 4.19 8.89 -7.37
C SER A 191 4.61 8.70 -8.82
N ALA A 192 5.68 9.35 -9.22
CA ALA A 192 6.32 9.19 -10.52
C ALA A 192 7.03 7.83 -10.61
N GLY A 193 6.33 6.82 -11.06
CA GLY A 193 6.87 5.47 -11.27
C GLY A 193 6.06 4.75 -12.35
N GLY A 194 6.60 4.63 -13.57
CA GLY A 194 5.85 4.10 -14.71
C GLY A 194 5.26 2.71 -14.45
N SER A 195 6.06 1.76 -13.95
CA SER A 195 5.60 0.42 -13.61
C SER A 195 4.60 0.40 -12.45
N ALA A 196 4.82 1.22 -11.42
CA ALA A 196 3.93 1.32 -10.27
C ALA A 196 2.56 1.89 -10.67
N ILE A 197 2.54 2.93 -11.50
CA ILE A 197 1.30 3.52 -12.04
C ILE A 197 0.52 2.48 -12.86
N MET A 198 1.19 1.76 -13.77
CA MET A 198 0.55 0.70 -14.56
C MET A 198 -0.06 -0.38 -13.66
N ALA A 199 0.69 -0.86 -12.66
CA ALA A 199 0.19 -1.86 -11.71
C ALA A 199 -1.04 -1.36 -10.94
N ASN A 200 -1.03 -0.10 -10.49
CA ASN A 200 -2.15 0.52 -9.77
C ASN A 200 -3.40 0.65 -10.65
N TYR A 201 -3.27 1.01 -11.93
CA TYR A 201 -4.41 1.06 -12.86
C TYR A 201 -4.95 -0.34 -13.20
N ILE A 202 -4.09 -1.37 -13.31
CA ILE A 202 -4.52 -2.76 -13.45
C ILE A 202 -5.31 -3.20 -12.20
N LEU A 203 -4.81 -2.88 -11.01
CA LEU A 203 -5.48 -3.16 -9.74
C LEU A 203 -6.87 -2.49 -9.70
N LEU A 204 -6.94 -1.20 -10.05
CA LEU A 204 -8.21 -0.47 -10.13
C LEU A 204 -9.19 -1.11 -11.11
N ALA A 205 -8.72 -1.49 -12.31
CA ALA A 205 -9.56 -2.14 -13.32
C ALA A 205 -10.12 -3.47 -12.83
N LEU A 206 -9.31 -4.27 -12.13
CA LEU A 206 -9.76 -5.53 -11.53
C LEU A 206 -10.81 -5.31 -10.44
N LEU A 207 -10.60 -4.33 -9.54
CA LEU A 207 -11.59 -3.98 -8.51
C LEU A 207 -12.91 -3.51 -9.13
N LEU A 208 -12.85 -2.64 -10.15
CA LEU A 208 -14.04 -2.18 -10.87
C LEU A 208 -14.79 -3.33 -11.56
N ARG A 209 -14.04 -4.26 -12.17
CA ARG A 209 -14.63 -5.44 -12.81
C ARG A 209 -15.35 -6.35 -11.80
N ILE A 210 -14.74 -6.60 -10.64
CA ILE A 210 -15.35 -7.41 -9.58
C ILE A 210 -16.59 -6.69 -9.04
N SER A 211 -16.50 -5.40 -8.76
CA SER A 211 -17.63 -4.59 -8.28
C SER A 211 -18.80 -4.59 -9.28
N ASN A 212 -18.52 -4.45 -10.58
CA ASN A 212 -19.54 -4.51 -11.61
C ASN A 212 -20.18 -5.91 -11.71
N SER A 213 -19.38 -6.98 -11.61
CA SER A 213 -19.91 -8.35 -11.61
C SER A 213 -20.80 -8.64 -10.40
N ALA A 214 -20.44 -8.11 -9.23
CA ALA A 214 -21.22 -8.27 -8.01
C ALA A 214 -22.60 -7.59 -8.10
N ASN A 215 -22.66 -6.43 -8.76
CA ASN A 215 -23.87 -5.61 -8.89
C ASN A 215 -24.76 -5.97 -10.10
N ARG A 216 -24.37 -6.91 -10.97
CA ARG A 216 -25.22 -7.36 -12.08
C ARG A 216 -26.42 -8.15 -11.56
N PRO A 217 -27.66 -7.86 -12.06
CA PRO A 217 -28.82 -8.67 -11.73
C PRO A 217 -28.61 -10.13 -12.15
N ALA A 218 -29.14 -11.08 -11.38
CA ALA A 218 -29.00 -12.51 -11.64
C ALA A 218 -29.64 -12.97 -12.98
N GLU A 219 -30.50 -12.15 -13.56
CA GLU A 219 -31.18 -12.40 -14.85
C GLU A 219 -30.28 -12.33 -16.09
N PHE A 220 -29.06 -11.80 -15.94
CA PHE A 220 -28.13 -11.62 -17.05
C PHE A 220 -27.10 -12.75 -17.21
N ASP A 221 -27.35 -13.92 -16.64
CA ASP A 221 -26.55 -15.09 -16.94
C ASP A 221 -27.02 -15.70 -18.27
N ALA A 222 -26.43 -15.21 -19.39
CA ALA A 222 -26.74 -15.68 -20.74
C ALA A 222 -26.51 -17.21 -20.93
N ASN A 223 -25.84 -17.86 -19.98
CA ASN A 223 -25.69 -19.31 -19.93
C ASN A 223 -26.87 -20.00 -19.23
N ALA A 224 -27.62 -19.33 -18.39
CA ALA A 224 -28.87 -19.87 -17.82
C ALA A 224 -29.93 -20.06 -18.90
N LEU A 225 -29.95 -19.20 -19.92
CA LEU A 225 -30.84 -19.29 -21.08
C LEU A 225 -30.46 -20.40 -22.07
N ARG A 226 -29.25 -20.97 -21.99
CA ARG A 226 -28.75 -22.04 -22.85
C ARG A 226 -28.83 -23.45 -22.25
N ARG A 227 -29.32 -23.60 -21.02
CA ARG A 227 -29.60 -24.92 -20.48
C ARG A 227 -30.91 -25.42 -21.11
N PRO A 228 -30.87 -26.43 -22.01
CA PRO A 228 -32.11 -27.02 -22.54
C PRO A 228 -32.89 -27.55 -21.32
N ARG A 229 -34.19 -27.27 -21.27
CA ARG A 229 -35.16 -27.96 -20.44
C ARG A 229 -35.20 -29.45 -20.84
N ALA A 230 -34.14 -30.18 -20.54
CA ALA A 230 -34.14 -31.63 -20.66
C ALA A 230 -34.38 -32.17 -19.26
N ALA A 231 -35.59 -32.58 -19.00
CA ALA A 231 -36.11 -33.51 -18.01
C ALA A 231 -37.39 -32.97 -17.31
N ALA A 232 -38.43 -32.86 -18.12
CA ALA A 232 -39.79 -32.89 -17.58
C ALA A 232 -40.64 -33.70 -18.54
N VAL A 233 -40.24 -34.96 -18.78
CA VAL A 233 -41.11 -36.02 -19.37
C VAL A 233 -40.57 -37.35 -18.84
N SER A 234 -41.11 -37.85 -17.75
CA SER A 234 -41.31 -39.22 -17.40
C SER A 234 -42.09 -39.31 -16.09
#